data_a08ea83c67d58417144c2aba3a364330
#
_entry.id   a08ea83c67d58417144c2aba3a364330
#
_cell.length_a   1.000
_cell.length_b   1.000
_cell.length_c   1.000
_cell.angle_alpha   90.00
_cell.angle_beta   90.00
_cell.angle_gamma   90.00
#
_symmetry.space_group_name_H-M   'P 1'
#
loop_
_entity.id
_entity.type
_entity.pdbx_description
1 polymer ?
#
loop_
_entity_poly.entity_id
_entity_poly.type
_entity_poly.pdbx_seq_one_letter_code
_entity_poly.pdbx_strand_id
1 'polypeptide(L)'
;MSDHSDISTDCNSATELFSAFAENDESDVVVYAHCGGRYADIELAHDGRFEKSMEIHSSWGTFEWLIQDAFRLGYRVGIVANSDGHKGRPGASYPGAALFGAVGGLTCFLVNELARESILDCSHIH
;
A
#
# COMPACT_ATOMS: atom_id res chain seq x y z
N MET A 1 10.01 11.41 23.55
CA MET A 1 8.93 11.53 22.57
C MET A 1 9.40 12.59 21.60
N SER A 2 9.84 12.20 20.40
CA SER A 2 10.15 13.17 19.36
C SER A 2 8.85 13.84 18.96
N ASP A 3 8.84 15.14 18.95
CA ASP A 3 7.76 15.94 18.42
C ASP A 3 7.70 15.67 16.91
N HIS A 4 6.68 14.95 16.45
CA HIS A 4 6.45 14.61 15.05
C HIS A 4 5.80 15.76 14.27
N SER A 5 5.90 16.98 14.78
CA SER A 5 5.32 18.18 14.18
C SER A 5 6.30 18.98 13.32
N ASP A 6 7.35 18.35 12.77
CA ASP A 6 8.20 19.04 11.82
C ASP A 6 7.55 19.08 10.43
N ILE A 7 6.60 20.01 10.31
CA ILE A 7 5.83 20.27 9.08
C ILE A 7 6.75 20.53 7.87
N SER A 8 8.01 20.91 8.10
CA SER A 8 8.98 21.19 7.03
C SER A 8 9.48 19.92 6.31
N THR A 9 9.32 18.76 6.93
CA THR A 9 9.72 17.45 6.37
C THR A 9 8.55 16.58 5.93
N ASP A 10 7.31 17.02 6.20
CA ASP A 10 6.12 16.27 5.84
C ASP A 10 5.77 16.47 4.36
N CYS A 11 5.46 15.38 3.68
CA CYS A 11 4.89 15.40 2.33
C CYS A 11 3.37 15.52 2.41
N ASN A 12 2.79 16.52 1.76
CA ASN A 12 1.35 16.78 1.79
C ASN A 12 0.59 16.07 0.66
N SER A 13 1.31 15.49 -0.28
CA SER A 13 0.75 14.75 -1.41
C SER A 13 1.62 13.56 -1.80
N ALA A 14 1.05 12.59 -2.49
CA ALA A 14 1.79 11.46 -3.03
C ALA A 14 2.87 11.91 -4.04
N THR A 15 2.61 12.95 -4.82
CA THR A 15 3.58 13.53 -5.76
C THR A 15 4.81 14.08 -5.03
N GLU A 16 4.62 14.80 -3.92
CA GLU A 16 5.73 15.29 -3.09
C GLU A 16 6.52 14.14 -2.49
N LEU A 17 5.84 13.10 -2.00
CA LEU A 17 6.48 11.91 -1.45
C LEU A 17 7.34 11.20 -2.50
N PHE A 18 6.82 10.97 -3.71
CA PHE A 18 7.58 10.33 -4.79
C PHE A 18 8.77 11.18 -5.24
N SER A 19 8.62 12.51 -5.23
CA SER A 19 9.72 13.43 -5.51
C SER A 19 10.80 13.34 -4.44
N ALA A 20 10.42 13.31 -3.18
CA ALA A 20 11.35 13.18 -2.07
C ALA A 20 12.13 11.85 -2.11
N PHE A 21 11.48 10.73 -2.46
CA PHE A 21 12.17 9.45 -2.67
C PHE A 21 13.19 9.54 -3.80
N ALA A 22 12.82 10.14 -4.92
CA ALA A 22 13.72 10.31 -6.06
C ALA A 22 14.92 11.21 -5.75
N GLU A 23 14.71 12.29 -5.02
CA GLU A 23 15.76 13.24 -4.63
C GLU A 23 16.76 12.64 -3.63
N ASN A 24 16.31 11.71 -2.79
CA ASN A 24 17.15 11.06 -1.79
C ASN A 24 17.68 9.68 -2.23
N ASP A 25 17.43 9.29 -3.50
CA ASP A 25 17.81 7.97 -4.04
C ASP A 25 17.27 6.78 -3.21
N GLU A 26 16.06 6.98 -2.65
CA GLU A 26 15.38 5.97 -1.86
C GLU A 26 14.65 4.98 -2.79
N SER A 27 15.31 3.87 -3.09
CA SER A 27 14.76 2.81 -3.96
C SER A 27 14.26 1.58 -3.19
N ASP A 28 14.67 1.42 -1.94
CA ASP A 28 14.36 0.25 -1.11
C ASP A 28 13.10 0.48 -0.26
N VAL A 29 12.04 0.97 -0.91
CA VAL A 29 10.74 1.26 -0.29
C VAL A 29 9.62 0.49 -0.98
N VAL A 30 8.66 0.03 -0.21
CA VAL A 30 7.42 -0.56 -0.73
C VAL A 30 6.28 0.41 -0.47
N VAL A 31 5.71 0.92 -1.54
CA VAL A 31 4.57 1.84 -1.50
C VAL A 31 3.40 1.21 -2.25
N TYR A 32 2.22 1.36 -1.72
CA TYR A 32 0.99 1.00 -2.42
C TYR A 32 -0.16 1.95 -2.04
N ALA A 33 -1.03 2.22 -3.01
CA ALA A 33 -2.24 3.00 -2.76
C ALA A 33 -3.18 2.20 -1.85
N HIS A 34 -3.56 2.80 -0.72
CA HIS A 34 -4.50 2.21 0.22
C HIS A 34 -5.94 2.37 -0.27
N CYS A 35 -6.72 1.29 -0.27
CA CYS A 35 -8.14 1.34 -0.60
C CYS A 35 -9.01 1.57 0.65
N GLY A 36 -10.12 2.29 0.47
CA GLY A 36 -11.02 2.67 1.55
C GLY A 36 -10.60 3.93 2.30
N GLY A 37 -9.42 4.45 2.03
CA GLY A 37 -9.00 5.78 2.46
C GLY A 37 -9.77 6.86 1.69
N ARG A 38 -9.81 8.06 2.25
CA ARG A 38 -10.63 9.16 1.69
C ARG A 38 -10.06 9.77 0.42
N TYR A 39 -8.79 9.53 0.11
CA TYR A 39 -8.04 10.31 -0.85
C TYR A 39 -7.16 9.45 -1.78
N ALA A 40 -7.52 8.20 -1.98
CA ALA A 40 -6.85 7.36 -2.98
C ALA A 40 -7.29 7.79 -4.39
N ASP A 41 -6.55 8.70 -4.98
CA ASP A 41 -6.74 9.17 -6.36
C ASP A 41 -5.48 8.87 -7.16
N ILE A 42 -5.46 7.69 -7.78
CA ILE A 42 -4.31 7.21 -8.57
C ILE A 42 -4.19 7.89 -9.93
N GLU A 43 -5.24 8.56 -10.40
CA GLU A 43 -5.17 9.38 -11.60
C GLU A 43 -4.44 10.69 -11.33
N LEU A 44 -4.60 11.22 -10.12
CA LEU A 44 -3.93 12.45 -9.69
C LEU A 44 -2.43 12.24 -9.44
N ALA A 45 -2.06 11.11 -8.84
CA ALA A 45 -0.68 10.83 -8.51
C ALA A 45 -0.39 9.33 -8.53
N HIS A 46 0.56 8.94 -9.35
CA HIS A 46 1.13 7.60 -9.40
C HIS A 46 2.56 7.70 -9.93
N ASP A 47 3.48 6.98 -9.30
CA ASP A 47 4.84 6.82 -9.80
C ASP A 47 5.23 5.34 -9.78
N GLY A 48 5.24 4.71 -10.95
CA GLY A 48 5.56 3.29 -11.10
C GLY A 48 6.99 2.90 -10.72
N ARG A 49 7.86 3.85 -10.38
CA ARG A 49 9.17 3.55 -9.78
C ARG A 49 9.02 3.08 -8.33
N PHE A 50 8.08 3.65 -7.60
CA PHE A 50 7.88 3.45 -6.15
C PHE A 50 6.59 2.69 -5.84
N GLU A 51 5.47 3.10 -6.45
CA GLU A 51 4.16 2.49 -6.22
C GLU A 51 3.99 1.26 -7.10
N LYS A 52 4.50 0.13 -6.62
CA LYS A 52 4.54 -1.14 -7.34
C LYS A 52 3.29 -1.99 -7.17
N SER A 53 2.44 -1.64 -6.22
CA SER A 53 1.21 -2.38 -5.95
C SER A 53 0.08 -1.46 -5.52
N MET A 54 -1.14 -1.99 -5.59
CA MET A 54 -2.34 -1.31 -5.13
C MET A 54 -3.18 -2.24 -4.28
N GLU A 55 -3.76 -1.71 -3.24
CA GLU A 55 -4.60 -2.48 -2.34
C GLU A 55 -6.00 -2.62 -2.89
N ILE A 56 -6.49 -3.87 -3.00
CA ILE A 56 -7.85 -4.15 -3.43
C ILE A 56 -8.82 -4.30 -2.26
N HIS A 57 -8.32 -4.66 -1.09
CA HIS A 57 -9.15 -4.97 0.08
C HIS A 57 -8.51 -4.46 1.37
N SER A 58 -9.32 -3.80 2.17
CA SER A 58 -8.98 -3.33 3.52
C SER A 58 -10.14 -3.61 4.48
N SER A 59 -10.09 -3.10 5.71
CA SER A 59 -11.23 -3.20 6.64
C SER A 59 -12.49 -2.49 6.17
N TRP A 60 -12.39 -1.60 5.18
CA TRP A 60 -13.51 -0.88 4.58
C TRP A 60 -14.26 -1.68 3.52
N GLY A 61 -13.66 -2.75 2.99
CA GLY A 61 -14.27 -3.59 1.96
C GLY A 61 -13.33 -3.91 0.81
N THR A 62 -13.92 -4.37 -0.29
CA THR A 62 -13.21 -4.70 -1.54
C THR A 62 -13.51 -3.63 -2.59
N PHE A 63 -12.45 -3.09 -3.18
CA PHE A 63 -12.50 -1.93 -4.08
C PHE A 63 -11.90 -2.27 -5.44
N GLU A 64 -12.53 -3.16 -6.16
CA GLU A 64 -12.08 -3.61 -7.50
C GLU A 64 -11.97 -2.44 -8.50
N TRP A 65 -12.77 -1.39 -8.31
CA TRP A 65 -12.74 -0.21 -9.19
C TRP A 65 -11.36 0.46 -9.22
N LEU A 66 -10.64 0.48 -8.09
CA LEU A 66 -9.29 1.09 -8.03
C LEU A 66 -8.32 0.34 -8.94
N ILE A 67 -8.39 -0.99 -8.94
CA ILE A 67 -7.56 -1.83 -9.81
C ILE A 67 -7.99 -1.71 -11.28
N GLN A 68 -9.30 -1.61 -11.55
CA GLN A 68 -9.81 -1.39 -12.89
C GLN A 68 -9.35 -0.04 -13.44
N ASP A 69 -9.33 1.00 -12.62
CA ASP A 69 -8.82 2.32 -12.99
C ASP A 69 -7.31 2.28 -13.25
N ALA A 70 -6.53 1.59 -12.44
CA ALA A 70 -5.11 1.40 -12.68
C ALA A 70 -4.84 0.76 -14.05
N PHE A 71 -5.57 -0.30 -14.39
CA PHE A 71 -5.42 -0.95 -15.68
C PHE A 71 -5.89 -0.07 -16.84
N ARG A 72 -6.98 0.67 -16.66
CA ARG A 72 -7.46 1.65 -17.66
C ARG A 72 -6.43 2.74 -17.93
N LEU A 73 -5.70 3.18 -16.90
CA LEU A 73 -4.62 4.15 -16.99
C LEU A 73 -3.31 3.56 -17.53
N GLY A 74 -3.26 2.24 -17.73
CA GLY A 74 -2.08 1.54 -18.24
C GLY A 74 -1.00 1.31 -17.20
N TYR A 75 -1.32 1.41 -15.91
CA TYR A 75 -0.38 1.16 -14.83
C TYR A 75 -0.04 -0.33 -14.72
N ARG A 76 1.22 -0.60 -14.42
CA ARG A 76 1.71 -1.96 -14.16
C ARG A 76 1.93 -2.09 -12.65
N VAL A 77 0.98 -2.72 -11.99
CA VAL A 77 0.95 -2.83 -10.53
C VAL A 77 0.57 -4.24 -10.10
N GLY A 78 1.18 -4.69 -9.00
CA GLY A 78 0.71 -5.86 -8.27
C GLY A 78 -0.54 -5.53 -7.45
N ILE A 79 -1.21 -6.57 -6.97
CA ILE A 79 -2.42 -6.44 -6.16
C ILE A 79 -2.12 -6.95 -4.76
N VAL A 80 -2.39 -6.13 -3.75
CA VAL A 80 -2.28 -6.51 -2.35
C VAL A 80 -3.65 -6.42 -1.68
N ALA A 81 -3.83 -7.23 -0.64
CA ALA A 81 -5.04 -7.23 0.17
C ALA A 81 -4.64 -7.36 1.65
N ASN A 82 -5.15 -6.47 2.48
CA ASN A 82 -4.75 -6.38 3.87
C ASN A 82 -5.98 -6.34 4.80
N SER A 83 -5.73 -6.38 6.08
CA SER A 83 -6.80 -6.30 7.08
C SER A 83 -7.15 -4.88 7.48
N ASP A 84 -6.23 -3.95 7.29
CA ASP A 84 -6.33 -2.58 7.84
C ASP A 84 -6.75 -2.60 9.33
N GLY A 85 -6.18 -3.53 10.07
CA GLY A 85 -6.56 -3.83 11.44
C GLY A 85 -6.01 -2.81 12.43
N HIS A 86 -6.89 -2.05 13.09
CA HIS A 86 -6.51 -0.98 14.01
C HIS A 86 -6.23 -1.45 15.46
N LYS A 87 -6.14 -2.75 15.70
CA LYS A 87 -5.96 -3.31 17.05
C LYS A 87 -4.55 -3.88 17.29
N GLY A 88 -3.64 -3.78 16.32
CA GLY A 88 -2.27 -4.26 16.45
C GLY A 88 -2.15 -5.77 16.72
N ARG A 89 -3.02 -6.57 16.14
CA ARG A 89 -3.06 -8.04 16.31
C ARG A 89 -2.79 -8.72 14.97
N PRO A 90 -1.53 -8.89 14.55
CA PRO A 90 -1.20 -9.59 13.32
C PRO A 90 -1.81 -10.99 13.29
N GLY A 91 -2.39 -11.37 12.14
CA GLY A 91 -3.01 -12.68 11.95
C GLY A 91 -4.39 -12.87 12.59
N ALA A 92 -4.93 -11.88 13.29
CA ALA A 92 -6.23 -11.96 13.98
C ALA A 92 -7.33 -11.17 13.26
N SER A 93 -7.40 -11.26 11.94
CA SER A 93 -8.46 -10.63 11.12
C SER A 93 -9.63 -11.57 10.95
N TYR A 94 -10.59 -11.50 11.85
CA TYR A 94 -11.84 -12.24 11.78
C TYR A 94 -13.01 -11.33 12.21
N PRO A 95 -14.26 -11.67 11.91
CA PRO A 95 -15.42 -10.89 12.33
C PRO A 95 -15.40 -10.62 13.83
N GLY A 96 -15.49 -9.35 14.22
CA GLY A 96 -15.36 -8.91 15.62
C GLY A 96 -13.93 -8.59 16.09
N ALA A 97 -12.90 -8.98 15.35
CA ALA A 97 -11.50 -8.57 15.63
C ALA A 97 -11.16 -7.24 14.99
N ALA A 98 -11.65 -6.99 13.79
CA ALA A 98 -11.50 -5.71 13.08
C ALA A 98 -12.48 -4.66 13.62
N LEU A 99 -12.13 -3.39 13.45
CA LEU A 99 -12.94 -2.26 13.93
C LEU A 99 -14.34 -2.26 13.29
N PHE A 100 -14.43 -2.67 12.02
CA PHE A 100 -15.67 -2.68 11.23
C PHE A 100 -16.26 -4.08 11.04
N GLY A 101 -15.77 -5.08 11.77
CA GLY A 101 -16.25 -6.45 11.65
C GLY A 101 -15.88 -7.14 10.33
N ALA A 102 -15.02 -6.55 9.55
CA ALA A 102 -14.56 -7.12 8.28
C ALA A 102 -13.64 -8.33 8.49
N VAL A 103 -13.64 -9.24 7.53
CA VAL A 103 -12.63 -10.28 7.40
C VAL A 103 -11.46 -9.66 6.63
N GLY A 104 -10.25 -9.77 7.15
CA GLY A 104 -9.07 -9.21 6.50
C GLY A 104 -8.74 -9.90 5.18
N GLY A 105 -8.17 -9.13 4.26
CA GLY A 105 -7.55 -9.66 3.07
C GLY A 105 -6.21 -10.32 3.36
N LEU A 106 -5.75 -11.15 2.44
CA LEU A 106 -4.44 -11.78 2.47
C LEU A 106 -3.73 -11.54 1.15
N THR A 107 -2.49 -11.09 1.22
CA THR A 107 -1.59 -11.03 0.07
C THR A 107 -0.75 -12.30 0.04
N CYS A 108 -0.66 -12.92 -1.14
CA CYS A 108 0.19 -14.07 -1.37
C CYS A 108 1.42 -13.66 -2.17
N PHE A 109 2.60 -14.03 -1.69
CA PHE A 109 3.87 -13.83 -2.39
C PHE A 109 4.38 -15.17 -2.91
N LEU A 110 4.73 -15.22 -4.20
CA LEU A 110 5.38 -16.38 -4.78
C LEU A 110 6.90 -16.22 -4.65
N VAL A 111 7.46 -16.86 -3.65
CA VAL A 111 8.89 -16.77 -3.31
C VAL A 111 9.54 -18.15 -3.28
N ASN A 112 10.85 -18.21 -3.53
CA ASN A 112 11.61 -19.46 -3.48
C ASN A 112 11.85 -19.93 -2.04
N GLU A 113 11.93 -19.00 -1.11
CA GLU A 113 12.12 -19.28 0.31
C GLU A 113 11.36 -18.25 1.16
N LEU A 114 11.00 -18.63 2.36
CA LEU A 114 10.33 -17.74 3.31
C LEU A 114 11.40 -16.91 4.05
N ALA A 115 11.93 -15.90 3.35
CA ALA A 115 12.88 -14.93 3.85
C ALA A 115 12.35 -13.52 3.62
N ARG A 116 12.76 -12.59 4.47
CA ARG A 116 12.34 -11.18 4.37
C ARG A 116 12.77 -10.56 3.05
N GLU A 117 14.00 -10.84 2.64
CA GLU A 117 14.59 -10.35 1.41
C GLU A 117 13.80 -10.85 0.19
N SER A 118 13.47 -12.14 0.15
CA SER A 118 12.68 -12.74 -0.94
C SER A 118 11.28 -12.13 -1.06
N ILE A 119 10.66 -11.77 0.05
CA ILE A 119 9.35 -11.10 0.05
C ILE A 119 9.49 -9.67 -0.46
N LEU A 120 10.53 -8.95 -0.04
CA LEU A 120 10.80 -7.59 -0.48
C LEU A 120 11.08 -7.55 -1.99
N ASP A 121 11.96 -8.42 -2.48
CA ASP A 121 12.26 -8.56 -3.90
C ASP A 121 11.00 -8.84 -4.72
N CYS A 122 10.16 -9.78 -4.24
CA CYS A 122 8.90 -10.10 -4.90
C CYS A 122 7.94 -8.88 -4.93
N SER A 123 8.00 -8.02 -3.93
CA SER A 123 7.18 -6.80 -3.88
C SER A 123 7.63 -5.73 -4.89
N HIS A 124 8.86 -5.83 -5.39
CA HIS A 124 9.44 -4.90 -6.37
C HIS A 124 9.38 -5.41 -7.82
N ILE A 125 9.02 -6.68 -8.05
CA ILE A 125 8.95 -7.28 -9.39
C ILE A 125 7.55 -7.07 -9.98
N HIS A 126 7.51 -6.50 -11.19
CA HIS A 126 6.28 -6.38 -12.01
C HIS A 126 6.55 -6.61 -13.48
#